data_52c47c942d3a510f743ddb20f316d601
#
_entry.id   52c47c942d3a510f743ddb20f316d601
#
_cell.length_a   1.000
_cell.length_b   1.000
_cell.length_c   1.000
_cell.angle_alpha   90.00
_cell.angle_beta   90.00
_cell.angle_gamma   90.00
#
_symmetry.space_group_name_H-M   'P 1'
#
loop_
_entity.id
_entity.type
_entity.pdbx_description
1 polymer ?
#
loop_
_entity_poly.entity_id
_entity_poly.type
_entity_poly.pdbx_seq_one_letter_code
_entity_poly.pdbx_strand_id
1 'polypeptide(L)'
;LAAWLCLLLAPQPPPTLLLVTGAGGSDEFRTQFEAATESWRQHADEAGMEVLQVREEKDGKTPRDQLQDLLQSLSPESPQPLWIVFVGHGTYAQKKAKFNLVGPDLRAQELGAWIERFQRPVAVINCSSASGPFVNELSAPGRVIVTATRSGNEQNYSRFGVYLAESINDPAVDLDKDGQISLLEAF
;
A
#
# COMPACT_ATOMS: atom_id res chain seq x y z
N LEU A 1 -18.41 -39.81 -29.51
CA LEU A 1 -18.32 -38.36 -29.70
C LEU A 1 -18.12 -37.69 -28.32
N ALA A 2 -16.86 -37.43 -27.91
CA ALA A 2 -16.52 -36.73 -26.67
C ALA A 2 -16.60 -35.24 -26.98
N ALA A 3 -17.59 -34.56 -26.42
CA ALA A 3 -17.68 -33.08 -26.45
C ALA A 3 -16.65 -32.54 -25.45
N TRP A 4 -15.62 -31.91 -25.96
CA TRP A 4 -14.68 -31.12 -25.16
C TRP A 4 -15.37 -29.83 -24.76
N LEU A 5 -15.76 -29.72 -23.50
CA LEU A 5 -16.26 -28.48 -22.92
C LEU A 5 -15.06 -27.56 -22.67
N CYS A 6 -14.72 -26.69 -23.62
CA CYS A 6 -13.83 -25.58 -23.36
C CYS A 6 -14.50 -24.63 -22.35
N LEU A 7 -14.18 -24.77 -21.06
CA LEU A 7 -14.44 -23.73 -20.09
C LEU A 7 -13.58 -22.52 -20.49
N LEU A 8 -14.21 -21.52 -21.09
CA LEU A 8 -13.63 -20.20 -21.24
C LEU A 8 -13.50 -19.63 -19.81
N LEU A 9 -12.30 -19.75 -19.21
CA LEU A 9 -11.97 -19.03 -18.00
C LEU A 9 -12.15 -17.53 -18.30
N ALA A 10 -13.08 -16.88 -17.64
CA ALA A 10 -13.21 -15.45 -17.70
C ALA A 10 -11.87 -14.81 -17.30
N PRO A 11 -11.40 -13.74 -17.98
CA PRO A 11 -10.17 -13.08 -17.60
C PRO A 11 -10.27 -12.67 -16.14
N GLN A 12 -9.25 -13.03 -15.36
CA GLN A 12 -9.19 -12.64 -13.95
C GLN A 12 -8.97 -11.12 -13.86
N PRO A 13 -9.62 -10.43 -12.91
CA PRO A 13 -9.34 -9.01 -12.69
C PRO A 13 -7.86 -8.84 -12.32
N PRO A 14 -7.24 -7.68 -12.64
CA PRO A 14 -5.87 -7.42 -12.23
C PRO A 14 -5.75 -7.29 -10.69
N PRO A 15 -4.55 -7.49 -10.14
CA PRO A 15 -4.24 -7.07 -8.77
C PRO A 15 -4.47 -5.57 -8.62
N THR A 16 -4.84 -5.10 -7.43
CA THR A 16 -5.12 -3.69 -7.18
C THR A 16 -4.04 -3.08 -6.29
N LEU A 17 -3.44 -1.97 -6.72
CA LEU A 17 -2.59 -1.10 -5.90
C LEU A 17 -3.35 0.15 -5.50
N LEU A 18 -3.56 0.34 -4.20
CA LEU A 18 -4.07 1.58 -3.62
C LEU A 18 -2.89 2.38 -3.06
N LEU A 19 -2.53 3.46 -3.73
CA LEU A 19 -1.36 4.28 -3.46
C LEU A 19 -1.78 5.56 -2.75
N VAL A 20 -1.31 5.76 -1.52
CA VAL A 20 -1.71 6.87 -0.65
C VAL A 20 -0.51 7.76 -0.37
N THR A 21 -0.57 9.00 -0.86
CA THR A 21 0.47 10.00 -0.62
C THR A 21 0.06 10.93 0.51
N GLY A 22 0.91 11.05 1.52
CA GLY A 22 0.69 11.89 2.69
C GLY A 22 1.01 13.36 2.46
N ALA A 23 0.69 14.17 3.47
CA ALA A 23 1.08 15.57 3.49
C ALA A 23 2.60 15.74 3.53
N GLY A 24 3.16 16.49 2.60
CA GLY A 24 4.61 16.72 2.51
C GLY A 24 5.14 17.64 3.63
N GLY A 25 4.34 18.60 4.10
CA GLY A 25 4.76 19.60 5.10
C GLY A 25 5.74 20.64 4.55
N SER A 26 6.67 20.28 3.68
CA SER A 26 7.57 21.19 2.96
C SER A 26 7.62 20.81 1.47
N ASP A 27 8.13 21.72 0.64
CA ASP A 27 8.30 21.48 -0.80
C ASP A 27 9.28 20.34 -1.08
N GLU A 28 10.33 20.23 -0.26
CA GLU A 28 11.33 19.17 -0.38
C GLU A 28 10.69 17.79 -0.18
N PHE A 29 9.97 17.59 0.91
CA PHE A 29 9.33 16.30 1.18
C PHE A 29 8.19 16.01 0.19
N ARG A 30 7.44 17.02 -0.24
CA ARG A 30 6.42 16.86 -1.28
C ARG A 30 7.03 16.28 -2.54
N THR A 31 8.15 16.85 -3.03
CA THR A 31 8.87 16.37 -4.22
C THR A 31 9.37 14.93 -4.03
N GLN A 32 9.90 14.61 -2.86
CA GLN A 32 10.38 13.25 -2.57
C GLN A 32 9.23 12.22 -2.53
N PHE A 33 8.09 12.58 -1.92
CA PHE A 33 6.94 11.69 -1.89
C PHE A 33 6.33 11.51 -3.28
N GLU A 34 6.27 12.55 -4.08
CA GLU A 34 5.83 12.49 -5.47
C GLU A 34 6.71 11.55 -6.30
N ALA A 35 8.02 11.67 -6.19
CA ALA A 35 8.96 10.80 -6.90
C ALA A 35 8.81 9.33 -6.48
N ALA A 36 8.71 9.06 -5.17
CA ALA A 36 8.50 7.70 -4.67
C ALA A 36 7.14 7.14 -5.10
N THR A 37 6.08 7.94 -5.04
CA THR A 37 4.73 7.56 -5.48
C THR A 37 4.72 7.25 -6.98
N GLU A 38 5.40 8.06 -7.79
CA GLU A 38 5.50 7.83 -9.24
C GLU A 38 6.26 6.56 -9.57
N SER A 39 7.34 6.26 -8.83
CA SER A 39 8.06 4.99 -8.98
C SER A 39 7.14 3.79 -8.70
N TRP A 40 6.39 3.79 -7.60
CA TRP A 40 5.41 2.74 -7.31
C TRP A 40 4.34 2.60 -8.41
N ARG A 41 3.84 3.73 -8.93
CA ARG A 41 2.85 3.74 -10.01
C ARG A 41 3.39 3.10 -11.28
N GLN A 42 4.60 3.48 -11.71
CA GLN A 42 5.23 2.94 -12.92
C GLN A 42 5.40 1.42 -12.83
N HIS A 43 5.90 0.93 -11.70
CA HIS A 43 6.10 -0.51 -11.51
C HIS A 43 4.78 -1.29 -11.47
N ALA A 44 3.74 -0.70 -10.88
CA ALA A 44 2.42 -1.31 -10.89
C ALA A 44 1.80 -1.36 -12.29
N ASP A 45 1.98 -0.31 -13.09
CA ASP A 45 1.54 -0.27 -14.49
C ASP A 45 2.28 -1.35 -15.33
N GLU A 46 3.59 -1.50 -15.15
CA GLU A 46 4.40 -2.53 -15.81
C GLU A 46 3.97 -3.95 -15.40
N ALA A 47 3.57 -4.13 -14.14
CA ALA A 47 3.01 -5.39 -13.63
C ALA A 47 1.53 -5.62 -14.00
N GLY A 48 0.91 -4.69 -14.73
CA GLY A 48 -0.49 -4.80 -15.16
C GLY A 48 -1.49 -4.69 -14.00
N MET A 49 -1.15 -3.99 -12.93
CA MET A 49 -2.03 -3.75 -11.79
C MET A 49 -3.02 -2.61 -12.06
N GLU A 50 -4.19 -2.69 -11.47
CA GLU A 50 -5.09 -1.53 -11.37
C GLU A 50 -4.57 -0.58 -10.30
N VAL A 51 -4.26 0.69 -10.67
CA VAL A 51 -3.72 1.69 -9.74
C VAL A 51 -4.80 2.69 -9.35
N LEU A 52 -5.09 2.76 -8.05
CA LEU A 52 -5.95 3.76 -7.42
C LEU A 52 -5.09 4.69 -6.57
N GLN A 53 -5.30 6.00 -6.69
CA GLN A 53 -4.49 6.99 -5.98
C GLN A 53 -5.33 7.90 -5.08
N VAL A 54 -4.79 8.16 -3.89
CA VAL A 54 -5.29 9.12 -2.92
C VAL A 54 -4.16 10.07 -2.53
N ARG A 55 -4.35 11.38 -2.68
CA ARG A 55 -3.28 12.36 -2.44
C ARG A 55 -3.80 13.67 -1.82
N GLU A 56 -4.73 14.32 -2.50
CA GLU A 56 -5.24 15.64 -2.18
C GLU A 56 -6.75 15.60 -2.05
N GLU A 57 -7.34 16.71 -1.57
CA GLU A 57 -8.78 16.84 -1.60
C GLU A 57 -9.31 16.78 -3.03
N LYS A 58 -10.34 15.99 -3.24
CA LYS A 58 -11.00 15.82 -4.53
C LYS A 58 -12.51 15.77 -4.34
N ASP A 59 -13.24 16.52 -5.14
CA ASP A 59 -14.71 16.55 -5.14
C ASP A 59 -15.31 16.85 -3.74
N GLY A 60 -14.63 17.71 -2.95
CA GLY A 60 -15.04 18.06 -1.59
C GLY A 60 -14.81 16.97 -0.54
N LYS A 61 -14.07 15.92 -0.88
CA LYS A 61 -13.70 14.82 0.04
C LYS A 61 -12.24 14.91 0.45
N THR A 62 -11.99 14.78 1.73
CA THR A 62 -10.62 14.66 2.23
C THR A 62 -9.95 13.38 1.73
N PRO A 63 -8.59 13.31 1.65
CA PRO A 63 -7.87 12.08 1.33
C PRO A 63 -8.29 10.88 2.20
N ARG A 64 -8.58 11.12 3.48
CA ARG A 64 -9.05 10.10 4.39
C ARG A 64 -10.42 9.55 3.98
N ASP A 65 -11.36 10.42 3.60
CA ASP A 65 -12.70 10.00 3.16
C ASP A 65 -12.64 9.29 1.80
N GLN A 66 -11.81 9.78 0.87
CA GLN A 66 -11.56 9.12 -0.42
C GLN A 66 -11.01 7.71 -0.22
N LEU A 67 -10.02 7.53 0.68
CA LEU A 67 -9.45 6.23 1.01
C LEU A 67 -10.52 5.27 1.56
N GLN A 68 -11.36 5.77 2.47
CA GLN A 68 -12.46 4.97 3.03
C GLN A 68 -13.44 4.53 1.95
N ASP A 69 -13.88 5.46 1.09
CA ASP A 69 -14.82 5.17 0.00
C ASP A 69 -14.24 4.16 -1.00
N LEU A 70 -12.96 4.31 -1.38
CA LEU A 70 -12.28 3.37 -2.25
C LEU A 70 -12.23 1.98 -1.63
N LEU A 71 -11.81 1.86 -0.36
CA LEU A 71 -11.79 0.57 0.32
C LEU A 71 -13.18 -0.05 0.45
N GLN A 72 -14.23 0.76 0.58
CA GLN A 72 -15.62 0.28 0.60
C GLN A 72 -16.11 -0.18 -0.77
N SER A 73 -15.65 0.43 -1.85
CA SER A 73 -16.05 0.09 -3.23
C SER A 73 -15.40 -1.17 -3.76
N LEU A 74 -14.21 -1.54 -3.25
CA LEU A 74 -13.49 -2.73 -3.70
C LEU A 74 -14.20 -4.02 -3.28
N SER A 75 -14.17 -5.04 -4.16
CA SER A 75 -14.69 -6.36 -3.86
C SER A 75 -13.89 -7.02 -2.72
N PRO A 76 -14.54 -7.48 -1.64
CA PRO A 76 -13.86 -8.18 -0.56
C PRO A 76 -13.38 -9.58 -0.96
N GLU A 77 -13.96 -10.19 -1.98
CA GLU A 77 -13.75 -11.60 -2.37
C GLU A 77 -12.99 -11.74 -3.70
N SER A 78 -12.30 -10.68 -4.15
CA SER A 78 -11.47 -10.77 -5.36
C SER A 78 -10.42 -11.88 -5.20
N PRO A 79 -10.15 -12.70 -6.23
CA PRO A 79 -9.09 -13.69 -6.19
C PRO A 79 -7.69 -13.06 -6.20
N GLN A 80 -7.58 -11.79 -6.59
CA GLN A 80 -6.32 -11.07 -6.70
C GLN A 80 -5.99 -10.28 -5.44
N PRO A 81 -4.70 -10.13 -5.08
CA PRO A 81 -4.29 -9.38 -3.89
C PRO A 81 -4.64 -7.89 -3.98
N LEU A 82 -4.84 -7.28 -2.80
CA LEU A 82 -4.92 -5.84 -2.63
C LEU A 82 -3.63 -5.35 -1.98
N TRP A 83 -2.94 -4.44 -2.64
CA TRP A 83 -1.78 -3.74 -2.12
C TRP A 83 -2.17 -2.34 -1.69
N ILE A 84 -1.78 -1.93 -0.49
CA ILE A 84 -1.99 -0.58 0.03
C ILE A 84 -0.63 -0.01 0.41
N VAL A 85 -0.17 0.99 -0.32
CA VAL A 85 1.15 1.60 -0.10
C VAL A 85 0.98 3.03 0.40
N PHE A 86 1.57 3.33 1.54
CA PHE A 86 1.60 4.64 2.16
C PHE A 86 2.97 5.29 1.99
N VAL A 87 3.02 6.43 1.29
CA VAL A 87 4.24 7.23 1.10
C VAL A 87 4.05 8.59 1.76
N GLY A 88 4.78 8.88 2.83
CA GLY A 88 4.57 10.11 3.56
C GLY A 88 5.22 10.13 4.94
N HIS A 89 4.75 11.06 5.76
CA HIS A 89 5.09 11.14 7.17
C HIS A 89 4.11 10.37 8.04
N GLY A 90 4.59 9.92 9.19
CA GLY A 90 3.78 9.35 10.24
C GLY A 90 4.08 10.00 11.59
N THR A 91 3.11 9.97 12.48
CA THR A 91 3.23 10.46 13.85
C THR A 91 2.82 9.39 14.85
N TYR A 92 3.47 9.41 16.02
CA TYR A 92 3.10 8.57 17.15
C TYR A 92 3.01 9.41 18.41
N ALA A 93 1.81 9.50 18.95
CA ALA A 93 1.56 10.22 20.19
C ALA A 93 0.44 9.50 20.99
N GLN A 94 0.54 9.56 22.31
CA GLN A 94 -0.46 8.96 23.21
C GLN A 94 -0.76 7.46 22.87
N LYS A 95 0.29 6.71 22.51
CA LYS A 95 0.21 5.30 22.08
C LYS A 95 -0.64 5.06 20.82
N LYS A 96 -0.81 6.08 19.96
CA LYS A 96 -1.56 6.00 18.70
C LYS A 96 -0.65 6.37 17.55
N ALA A 97 -0.52 5.44 16.59
CA ALA A 97 0.17 5.70 15.33
C ALA A 97 -0.80 6.24 14.29
N LYS A 98 -0.35 7.19 13.53
CA LYS A 98 -1.11 7.83 12.46
C LYS A 98 -0.23 8.00 11.22
N PHE A 99 -0.84 7.91 10.06
CA PHE A 99 -0.30 8.38 8.80
C PHE A 99 -0.84 9.78 8.52
N ASN A 100 0.06 10.73 8.20
CA ASN A 100 -0.29 12.13 8.07
C ASN A 100 -0.82 12.43 6.67
N LEU A 101 -2.09 12.74 6.56
CA LEU A 101 -2.76 13.12 5.31
C LEU A 101 -2.93 14.64 5.22
N VAL A 102 -3.25 15.15 4.04
CA VAL A 102 -3.79 16.49 3.90
C VAL A 102 -5.19 16.51 4.53
N GLY A 103 -5.37 17.29 5.59
CA GLY A 103 -6.58 17.27 6.41
C GLY A 103 -6.48 16.29 7.59
N PRO A 104 -7.54 15.53 7.91
CA PRO A 104 -7.52 14.57 9.01
C PRO A 104 -6.57 13.40 8.77
N ASP A 105 -5.70 13.12 9.75
CA ASP A 105 -4.79 11.97 9.71
C ASP A 105 -5.54 10.63 9.78
N LEU A 106 -4.92 9.59 9.23
CA LEU A 106 -5.40 8.21 9.31
C LEU A 106 -4.76 7.49 10.51
N ARG A 107 -5.57 6.96 11.41
CA ARG A 107 -5.10 6.10 12.51
C ARG A 107 -4.96 4.65 12.05
N ALA A 108 -3.97 3.95 12.62
CA ALA A 108 -3.78 2.52 12.34
C ALA A 108 -5.04 1.69 12.62
N GLN A 109 -5.74 1.96 13.74
CA GLN A 109 -6.98 1.26 14.11
C GLN A 109 -8.12 1.49 13.11
N GLU A 110 -8.23 2.70 12.56
CA GLU A 110 -9.26 3.01 11.55
C GLU A 110 -9.02 2.22 10.27
N LEU A 111 -7.77 2.20 9.79
CA LEU A 111 -7.39 1.38 8.64
C LEU A 111 -7.67 -0.10 8.90
N GLY A 112 -7.32 -0.59 10.09
CA GLY A 112 -7.59 -1.97 10.51
C GLY A 112 -9.06 -2.34 10.38
N ALA A 113 -9.95 -1.48 10.88
CA ALA A 113 -11.40 -1.68 10.77
C ALA A 113 -11.90 -1.65 9.33
N TRP A 114 -11.33 -0.78 8.47
CA TRP A 114 -11.75 -0.70 7.06
C TRP A 114 -11.33 -1.90 6.23
N ILE A 115 -10.15 -2.48 6.52
CA ILE A 115 -9.63 -3.64 5.78
C ILE A 115 -10.09 -4.99 6.36
N GLU A 116 -10.79 -5.01 7.49
CA GLU A 116 -11.26 -6.25 8.14
C GLU A 116 -12.21 -7.07 7.25
N ARG A 117 -12.96 -6.39 6.39
CA ARG A 117 -13.93 -7.02 5.48
C ARG A 117 -13.31 -7.86 4.37
N PHE A 118 -12.01 -7.68 4.07
CA PHE A 118 -11.38 -8.35 2.94
C PHE A 118 -11.04 -9.80 3.27
N GLN A 119 -11.48 -10.71 2.40
CA GLN A 119 -11.15 -12.15 2.43
C GLN A 119 -10.01 -12.48 1.44
N ARG A 120 -9.69 -11.53 0.54
CA ARG A 120 -8.55 -11.60 -0.37
C ARG A 120 -7.23 -11.31 0.37
N PRO A 121 -6.06 -11.76 -0.15
CA PRO A 121 -4.79 -11.35 0.42
C PRO A 121 -4.62 -9.82 0.40
N VAL A 122 -4.16 -9.26 1.52
CA VAL A 122 -3.92 -7.81 1.64
C VAL A 122 -2.47 -7.57 2.06
N ALA A 123 -1.71 -6.81 1.27
CA ALA A 123 -0.41 -6.30 1.62
C ALA A 123 -0.51 -4.82 2.00
N VAL A 124 -0.08 -4.44 3.20
CA VAL A 124 0.03 -3.04 3.62
C VAL A 124 1.48 -2.69 3.81
N ILE A 125 1.96 -1.74 3.02
CA ILE A 125 3.34 -1.25 3.04
C ILE A 125 3.32 0.20 3.50
N ASN A 126 3.72 0.45 4.74
CA ASN A 126 3.76 1.78 5.31
C ASN A 126 5.19 2.32 5.35
N CYS A 127 5.52 3.18 4.37
CA CYS A 127 6.83 3.78 4.19
C CYS A 127 7.07 5.01 5.08
N SER A 128 6.13 5.35 5.96
CA SER A 128 6.24 6.55 6.79
C SER A 128 7.13 6.36 8.02
N SER A 129 7.61 7.46 8.59
CA SER A 129 8.17 7.49 9.94
C SER A 129 7.15 7.01 10.96
N ALA A 130 7.62 6.57 12.13
CA ALA A 130 6.78 6.11 13.24
C ALA A 130 5.74 5.00 12.87
N SER A 131 5.97 4.28 11.78
CA SER A 131 5.03 3.29 11.23
C SER A 131 5.00 1.95 11.98
N GLY A 132 6.02 1.61 12.76
CA GLY A 132 6.15 0.31 13.45
C GLY A 132 4.89 -0.18 14.18
N PRO A 133 4.15 0.66 14.92
CA PRO A 133 2.93 0.23 15.59
C PRO A 133 1.80 -0.24 14.66
N PHE A 134 1.82 0.10 13.37
CA PHE A 134 0.86 -0.42 12.40
C PHE A 134 0.91 -1.95 12.28
N VAL A 135 2.09 -2.56 12.48
CA VAL A 135 2.22 -4.03 12.47
C VAL A 135 1.26 -4.66 13.48
N ASN A 136 1.25 -4.17 14.72
CA ASN A 136 0.42 -4.74 15.77
C ASN A 136 -1.08 -4.52 15.54
N GLU A 137 -1.45 -3.39 14.93
CA GLU A 137 -2.85 -3.02 14.71
C GLU A 137 -3.45 -3.69 13.47
N LEU A 138 -2.63 -4.03 12.46
CA LEU A 138 -3.11 -4.52 11.18
C LEU A 138 -2.89 -6.02 10.96
N SER A 139 -1.99 -6.66 11.74
CA SER A 139 -1.65 -8.07 11.53
C SER A 139 -2.86 -8.98 11.75
N ALA A 140 -3.15 -9.81 10.77
CA ALA A 140 -4.18 -10.83 10.79
C ALA A 140 -3.89 -11.92 9.75
N PRO A 141 -4.50 -13.10 9.81
CA PRO A 141 -4.39 -14.09 8.76
C PRO A 141 -4.74 -13.50 7.38
N GLY A 142 -3.96 -13.86 6.35
CA GLY A 142 -4.14 -13.34 4.99
C GLY A 142 -3.62 -11.92 4.76
N ARG A 143 -2.87 -11.35 5.72
CA ARG A 143 -2.27 -10.02 5.60
C ARG A 143 -0.75 -10.07 5.70
N VAL A 144 -0.09 -9.26 4.87
CA VAL A 144 1.34 -8.95 4.97
C VAL A 144 1.46 -7.48 5.35
N ILE A 145 2.14 -7.19 6.46
CA ILE A 145 2.32 -5.82 6.94
C ILE A 145 3.80 -5.50 6.97
N VAL A 146 4.21 -4.51 6.19
CA VAL A 146 5.58 -4.01 6.11
C VAL A 146 5.60 -2.56 6.58
N THR A 147 6.54 -2.21 7.44
CA THR A 147 6.70 -0.85 7.98
C THR A 147 8.14 -0.38 7.88
N ALA A 148 8.32 0.90 7.60
CA ALA A 148 9.63 1.53 7.47
C ALA A 148 10.40 1.66 8.80
N THR A 149 9.70 1.55 9.92
CA THR A 149 10.29 1.68 11.27
C THR A 149 9.85 0.53 12.17
N ARG A 150 10.66 0.22 13.19
CA ARG A 150 10.33 -0.81 14.19
C ARG A 150 9.45 -0.28 15.31
N SER A 151 9.45 1.03 15.53
CA SER A 151 8.73 1.65 16.65
C SER A 151 8.10 2.98 16.26
N GLY A 152 7.15 3.45 17.08
CA GLY A 152 6.56 4.77 16.93
C GLY A 152 7.50 5.94 17.29
N ASN A 153 8.66 5.66 17.92
CA ASN A 153 9.61 6.70 18.33
C ASN A 153 10.59 7.11 17.21
N GLU A 154 10.61 6.37 16.10
CA GLU A 154 11.45 6.66 14.94
C GLU A 154 10.76 7.67 14.02
N GLN A 155 10.90 8.96 14.35
CA GLN A 155 10.17 10.05 13.71
C GLN A 155 10.92 10.70 12.54
N ASN A 156 12.15 10.31 12.26
CA ASN A 156 12.91 10.82 11.13
C ASN A 156 12.36 10.24 9.82
N TYR A 157 12.49 11.02 8.75
CA TYR A 157 12.11 10.57 7.41
C TYR A 157 12.84 9.26 7.04
N SER A 158 12.08 8.29 6.58
CA SER A 158 12.60 7.00 6.13
C SER A 158 12.69 6.95 4.60
N ARG A 159 13.85 6.56 4.07
CA ARG A 159 14.04 6.29 2.64
C ARG A 159 13.58 4.89 2.23
N PHE A 160 13.05 4.12 3.16
CA PHE A 160 12.65 2.74 2.94
C PHE A 160 11.72 2.58 1.72
N GLY A 161 10.72 3.46 1.58
CA GLY A 161 9.77 3.39 0.47
C GLY A 161 10.39 3.59 -0.91
N VAL A 162 11.46 4.38 -1.00
CA VAL A 162 12.22 4.58 -2.25
C VAL A 162 12.98 3.30 -2.59
N TYR A 163 13.77 2.79 -1.64
CA TYR A 163 14.57 1.58 -1.86
C TYR A 163 13.72 0.35 -2.14
N LEU A 164 12.60 0.19 -1.45
CA LEU A 164 11.70 -0.92 -1.70
C LEU A 164 11.07 -0.84 -3.09
N ALA A 165 10.68 0.36 -3.54
CA ALA A 165 10.15 0.56 -4.89
C ALA A 165 11.20 0.24 -5.97
N GLU A 166 12.46 0.59 -5.74
CA GLU A 166 13.59 0.26 -6.64
C GLU A 166 13.83 -1.26 -6.65
N SER A 167 13.83 -1.90 -5.46
CA SER A 167 14.13 -3.34 -5.31
C SER A 167 13.08 -4.24 -5.99
N ILE A 168 11.81 -3.88 -5.96
CA ILE A 168 10.72 -4.69 -6.55
C ILE A 168 10.94 -4.93 -8.06
N ASN A 169 11.71 -4.07 -8.74
CA ASN A 169 11.98 -4.20 -10.17
C ASN A 169 13.45 -4.52 -10.50
N ASP A 170 14.28 -4.77 -9.51
CA ASP A 170 15.67 -5.15 -9.74
C ASP A 170 15.79 -6.68 -9.88
N PRO A 171 16.05 -7.22 -11.10
CA PRO A 171 16.22 -8.67 -11.29
C PRO A 171 17.31 -9.28 -10.40
N ALA A 172 18.21 -8.47 -9.84
CA ALA A 172 19.26 -8.96 -8.95
C ALA A 172 18.72 -9.43 -7.59
N VAL A 173 17.52 -9.00 -7.21
CA VAL A 173 16.89 -9.42 -5.94
C VAL A 173 16.00 -10.66 -6.08
N ASP A 174 15.80 -11.18 -7.28
CA ASP A 174 15.19 -12.50 -7.53
C ASP A 174 16.15 -13.60 -7.05
N LEU A 175 16.06 -13.93 -5.77
CA LEU A 175 17.01 -14.82 -5.08
C LEU A 175 16.75 -16.30 -5.40
N ASP A 176 15.51 -16.69 -5.60
CA ASP A 176 15.13 -18.07 -5.92
C ASP A 176 15.06 -18.35 -7.43
N LYS A 177 15.21 -17.29 -8.26
CA LYS A 177 15.27 -17.32 -9.73
C LYS A 177 14.03 -17.90 -10.38
N ASP A 178 12.88 -17.62 -9.81
CA ASP A 178 11.58 -18.01 -10.38
C ASP A 178 11.07 -17.04 -11.45
N GLY A 179 11.78 -15.91 -11.66
CA GLY A 179 11.44 -14.87 -12.62
C GLY A 179 10.44 -13.86 -12.09
N GLN A 180 10.14 -13.89 -10.78
CA GLN A 180 9.30 -12.94 -10.08
C GLN A 180 10.05 -12.40 -8.86
N ILE A 181 9.74 -11.20 -8.45
CA ILE A 181 10.31 -10.63 -7.23
C ILE A 181 9.20 -10.59 -6.18
N SER A 182 9.33 -11.45 -5.18
CA SER A 182 8.41 -11.44 -4.04
C SER A 182 8.66 -10.22 -3.14
N LEU A 183 7.65 -9.83 -2.37
CA LEU A 183 7.81 -8.75 -1.40
C LEU A 183 8.90 -9.07 -0.34
N LEU A 184 9.13 -10.35 -0.05
CA LEU A 184 10.17 -10.79 0.90
C LEU A 184 11.57 -10.60 0.31
N GLU A 185 11.76 -10.85 -0.97
CA GLU A 185 13.03 -10.66 -1.65
C GLU A 185 13.37 -9.17 -1.80
N ALA A 186 12.36 -8.34 -2.09
CA ALA A 186 12.53 -6.89 -2.18
C ALA A 186 12.79 -6.23 -0.82
N PHE A 187 12.40 -6.87 0.30
CA PHE A 187 12.55 -6.35 1.67
C PHE A 187 13.92 -6.64 2.26
#